data_68220035c486997bb6ed31183d1e18dc
#
_entry.id   68220035c486997bb6ed31183d1e18dc
#
_cell.length_a   1.000
_cell.length_b   1.000
_cell.length_c   1.000
_cell.angle_alpha   90.00
_cell.angle_beta   90.00
_cell.angle_gamma   90.00
#
_symmetry.space_group_name_H-M   'P 1'
#
loop_
_entity.id
_entity.type
_entity.pdbx_description
1 polymer ?
#
loop_
_entity_poly.entity_id
_entity_poly.type
_entity_poly.pdbx_seq_one_letter_code
_entity_poly.pdbx_strand_id
1 'polypeptide(L)'
;MDGSGYEINPIIGEPYPDNIVLRADYGRVVAEYWADGPDSETPPGHWNVIANEMMDHPSFERRFEGSGPELNELEWETKMYFLLNASLHDAAVAAWTCKREYDYVRPISAIRYMAAQGQSSNEAFPFYNEEGISLEPGLVEM
;
A
#
# COMPACT_ATOMS: atom_id res chain seq x y z
N MET A 1 -11.31 5.58 -6.84
CA MET A 1 -11.45 4.11 -6.74
C MET A 1 -11.63 3.81 -5.25
N ASP A 2 -12.68 3.12 -4.88
CA ASP A 2 -13.01 2.84 -3.47
C ASP A 2 -12.24 1.65 -2.88
N GLY A 3 -11.34 1.04 -3.64
CA GLY A 3 -10.54 -0.11 -3.19
C GLY A 3 -11.30 -1.43 -3.08
N SER A 4 -12.59 -1.44 -3.38
CA SER A 4 -13.42 -2.66 -3.25
C SER A 4 -13.16 -3.69 -4.34
N GLY A 5 -12.57 -3.28 -5.46
CA GLY A 5 -12.40 -4.14 -6.62
C GLY A 5 -13.75 -4.59 -7.22
N TYR A 6 -13.70 -5.42 -8.23
CA TYR A 6 -14.88 -6.07 -8.78
C TYR A 6 -14.96 -7.51 -8.29
N GLU A 7 -16.08 -7.93 -7.72
CA GLU A 7 -16.32 -9.35 -7.39
C GLU A 7 -16.33 -10.24 -8.63
N ILE A 8 -16.77 -9.67 -9.73
CA ILE A 8 -16.87 -10.34 -11.03
C ILE A 8 -15.94 -9.65 -12.02
N ASN A 9 -15.10 -10.41 -12.70
CA ASN A 9 -14.26 -9.90 -13.77
C ASN A 9 -15.15 -9.32 -14.90
N PRO A 10 -15.08 -8.01 -15.20
CA PRO A 10 -15.98 -7.37 -16.16
C PRO A 10 -15.76 -7.83 -17.61
N ILE A 11 -14.65 -8.51 -17.90
CA ILE A 11 -14.32 -8.99 -19.26
C ILE A 11 -14.92 -10.36 -19.50
N ILE A 12 -14.76 -11.28 -18.55
CA ILE A 12 -15.19 -12.68 -18.72
C ILE A 12 -16.49 -12.99 -18.01
N GLY A 13 -17.01 -12.11 -17.15
CA GLY A 13 -18.29 -12.28 -16.45
C GLY A 13 -18.29 -13.33 -15.32
N GLU A 14 -17.13 -13.80 -14.91
CA GLU A 14 -16.95 -14.80 -13.84
C GLU A 14 -16.19 -14.20 -12.66
N PRO A 15 -16.30 -14.79 -11.45
CA PRO A 15 -15.47 -14.41 -10.32
C PRO A 15 -13.98 -14.56 -10.65
N TYR A 16 -13.16 -13.67 -10.09
CA TYR A 16 -11.73 -13.85 -10.17
C TYR A 16 -11.32 -15.14 -9.46
N PRO A 17 -10.42 -15.96 -10.05
CA PRO A 17 -9.86 -17.09 -9.33
C PRO A 17 -9.04 -16.61 -8.13
N ASP A 18 -8.97 -17.44 -7.10
CA ASP A 18 -8.08 -17.18 -5.97
C ASP A 18 -6.63 -17.08 -6.46
N ASN A 19 -5.99 -15.99 -6.10
CA ASN A 19 -4.58 -15.77 -6.41
C ASN A 19 -3.73 -16.16 -5.19
N ILE A 20 -3.10 -17.34 -5.25
CA ILE A 20 -2.24 -17.85 -4.18
C ILE A 20 -0.79 -17.55 -4.55
N VAL A 21 -0.20 -16.59 -3.85
CA VAL A 21 1.17 -16.10 -4.07
C VAL A 21 2.01 -16.23 -2.80
N LEU A 22 3.32 -16.24 -2.94
CA LEU A 22 4.21 -16.20 -1.79
C LEU A 22 4.01 -14.89 -1.02
N ARG A 23 3.86 -14.98 0.30
CA ARG A 23 3.59 -13.82 1.16
C ARG A 23 4.65 -12.72 1.04
N ALA A 24 5.91 -13.12 0.87
CA ALA A 24 7.01 -12.18 0.70
C ALA A 24 6.91 -11.41 -0.62
N ASP A 25 6.53 -12.06 -1.70
CA ASP A 25 6.38 -11.44 -3.02
C ASP A 25 5.18 -10.51 -3.03
N TYR A 26 4.05 -10.95 -2.50
CA TYR A 26 2.88 -10.09 -2.31
C TYR A 26 3.25 -8.83 -1.49
N GLY A 27 3.97 -8.99 -0.38
CA GLY A 27 4.41 -7.86 0.44
C GLY A 27 5.33 -6.90 -0.31
N ARG A 28 6.21 -7.39 -1.19
CA ARG A 28 7.08 -6.54 -2.03
C ARG A 28 6.26 -5.73 -3.04
N VAL A 29 5.34 -6.39 -3.74
CA VAL A 29 4.48 -5.73 -4.75
C VAL A 29 3.61 -4.67 -4.10
N VAL A 30 2.94 -4.99 -2.98
CA VAL A 30 2.12 -4.03 -2.25
C VAL A 30 2.94 -2.85 -1.75
N ALA A 31 4.14 -3.09 -1.20
CA ALA A 31 5.01 -2.03 -0.73
C ALA A 31 5.47 -1.10 -1.87
N GLU A 32 5.72 -1.66 -3.07
CA GLU A 32 6.05 -0.85 -4.24
C GLU A 32 4.86 -0.07 -4.76
N TYR A 33 3.69 -0.67 -4.81
CA TYR A 33 2.46 -0.01 -5.23
C TYR A 33 2.11 1.21 -4.36
N TRP A 34 2.38 1.10 -3.05
CA TRP A 34 2.14 2.18 -2.08
C TRP A 34 3.33 3.12 -1.88
N ALA A 35 4.42 2.92 -2.62
CA ALA A 35 5.58 3.80 -2.52
C ALA A 35 5.28 5.16 -3.15
N ASP A 36 5.53 6.23 -2.39
CA ASP A 36 5.44 7.60 -2.92
C ASP A 36 6.56 7.85 -3.92
N GLY A 37 6.19 8.20 -5.13
CA GLY A 37 7.11 8.52 -6.22
C GLY A 37 7.58 9.98 -6.18
N PRO A 38 8.43 10.40 -7.14
CA PRO A 38 8.96 11.75 -7.19
C PRO A 38 7.90 12.83 -7.48
N ASP A 39 6.77 12.43 -8.03
CA ASP A 39 5.66 13.31 -8.40
C ASP A 39 4.54 13.35 -7.36
N SER A 40 4.73 12.68 -6.22
CA SER A 40 3.79 12.68 -5.09
C SER A 40 4.27 13.60 -3.97
N GLU A 41 3.40 13.87 -3.01
CA GLU A 41 3.73 14.56 -1.77
C GLU A 41 4.71 13.70 -0.95
N THR A 42 5.33 14.32 0.05
CA THR A 42 6.10 13.55 1.05
C THR A 42 5.19 12.52 1.75
N PRO A 43 5.71 11.38 2.22
CA PRO A 43 4.87 10.38 2.89
C PRO A 43 3.94 10.93 3.97
N PRO A 44 4.39 11.81 4.89
CA PRO A 44 3.49 12.47 5.82
C PRO A 44 2.48 13.42 5.16
N GLY A 45 2.90 14.11 4.10
CA GLY A 45 2.04 14.99 3.31
C GLY A 45 0.91 14.23 2.65
N HIS A 46 1.21 13.09 2.04
CA HIS A 46 0.22 12.24 1.39
C HIS A 46 -0.90 11.79 2.35
N TRP A 47 -0.55 11.35 3.54
CA TRP A 47 -1.54 11.00 4.56
C TRP A 47 -2.41 12.18 4.99
N ASN A 48 -1.86 13.40 5.03
CA ASN A 48 -2.64 14.60 5.30
C ASN A 48 -3.58 14.95 4.12
N VAL A 49 -3.16 14.73 2.87
CA VAL A 49 -4.04 14.87 1.70
C VAL A 49 -5.22 13.90 1.77
N ILE A 50 -4.97 12.62 2.06
CA ILE A 50 -6.03 11.62 2.24
C ILE A 50 -6.99 12.04 3.36
N ALA A 51 -6.47 12.54 4.47
CA ALA A 51 -7.31 13.03 5.57
C ALA A 51 -8.21 14.21 5.16
N ASN A 52 -7.67 15.13 4.35
CA ASN A 52 -8.45 16.26 3.83
C ASN A 52 -9.56 15.76 2.88
N GLU A 53 -9.22 14.90 1.94
CA GLU A 53 -10.21 14.31 1.03
C GLU A 53 -11.31 13.54 1.76
N MET A 54 -10.95 12.84 2.82
CA MET A 54 -11.92 12.16 3.69
C MET A 54 -12.88 13.16 4.35
N MET A 55 -12.38 14.30 4.84
CA MET A 55 -13.20 15.34 5.48
C MET A 55 -14.15 16.02 4.49
N ASP A 56 -13.80 16.08 3.22
CA ASP A 56 -14.65 16.63 2.15
C ASP A 56 -15.73 15.64 1.68
N HIS A 57 -15.71 14.40 2.15
CA HIS A 57 -16.68 13.39 1.71
C HIS A 57 -18.08 13.69 2.27
N PRO A 58 -19.16 13.63 1.45
CA PRO A 58 -20.52 13.99 1.87
C PRO A 58 -21.10 13.19 3.04
N SER A 59 -20.58 11.97 3.27
CA SER A 59 -21.00 11.12 4.40
C SER A 59 -20.08 11.24 5.61
N PHE A 60 -19.14 12.19 5.59
CA PHE A 60 -18.23 12.37 6.69
C PHE A 60 -18.94 13.04 7.90
N GLU A 61 -18.73 12.48 9.08
CA GLU A 61 -19.18 13.05 10.34
C GLU A 61 -17.98 13.24 11.30
N ARG A 62 -17.90 14.39 11.93
CA ARG A 62 -16.83 14.71 12.88
C ARG A 62 -17.02 14.01 14.23
N ARG A 63 -16.95 12.67 14.21
CA ARG A 63 -17.13 11.82 15.40
C ARG A 63 -15.91 10.92 15.59
N PHE A 64 -15.27 11.03 16.74
CA PHE A 64 -14.20 10.10 17.08
C PHE A 64 -14.74 8.68 17.19
N GLU A 65 -14.01 7.72 16.60
CA GLU A 65 -14.39 6.30 16.53
C GLU A 65 -15.80 6.06 15.97
N GLY A 66 -16.31 6.99 15.16
CA GLY A 66 -17.65 6.91 14.60
C GLY A 66 -18.78 7.02 15.62
N SER A 67 -18.48 7.41 16.85
CA SER A 67 -19.44 7.47 17.96
C SER A 67 -19.33 8.76 18.77
N GLY A 68 -20.26 8.98 19.67
CA GLY A 68 -20.25 10.19 20.51
C GLY A 68 -20.84 11.45 19.84
N PRO A 69 -20.73 12.60 20.46
CA PRO A 69 -21.24 13.87 19.93
C PRO A 69 -20.41 14.28 18.69
N GLU A 70 -21.08 14.94 17.77
CA GLU A 70 -20.40 15.59 16.67
C GLU A 70 -19.59 16.78 17.17
N LEU A 71 -18.32 16.86 16.77
CA LEU A 71 -17.41 17.92 17.15
C LEU A 71 -17.54 19.11 16.19
N ASN A 72 -17.24 20.31 16.66
CA ASN A 72 -17.05 21.43 15.76
C ASN A 72 -15.78 21.25 14.93
N GLU A 73 -15.69 21.98 13.84
CA GLU A 73 -14.61 21.84 12.85
C GLU A 73 -13.22 22.05 13.49
N LEU A 74 -13.03 23.13 14.21
CA LEU A 74 -11.74 23.44 14.82
C LEU A 74 -11.28 22.36 15.82
N GLU A 75 -12.20 21.86 16.63
CA GLU A 75 -11.91 20.82 17.61
C GLU A 75 -11.57 19.50 16.90
N TRP A 76 -12.34 19.15 15.86
CA TRP A 76 -12.09 17.97 15.06
C TRP A 76 -10.71 18.02 14.40
N GLU A 77 -10.43 19.08 13.64
CA GLU A 77 -9.17 19.24 12.92
C GLU A 77 -7.97 19.23 13.86
N THR A 78 -8.05 19.94 14.98
CA THR A 78 -6.98 19.96 15.96
C THR A 78 -6.67 18.56 16.49
N LYS A 79 -7.69 17.78 16.85
CA LYS A 79 -7.52 16.43 17.38
C LYS A 79 -7.06 15.46 16.29
N MET A 80 -7.66 15.52 15.11
CA MET A 80 -7.38 14.62 14.00
C MET A 80 -5.95 14.81 13.51
N TYR A 81 -5.54 16.04 13.19
CA TYR A 81 -4.18 16.29 12.72
C TYR A 81 -3.12 15.98 13.78
N PHE A 82 -3.42 16.24 15.04
CA PHE A 82 -2.50 15.86 16.11
C PHE A 82 -2.31 14.35 16.17
N LEU A 83 -3.38 13.56 16.17
CA LEU A 83 -3.31 12.10 16.20
C LEU A 83 -2.65 11.54 14.94
N LEU A 84 -3.05 12.02 13.78
CA LEU A 84 -2.49 11.59 12.50
C LEU A 84 -0.96 11.82 12.46
N ASN A 85 -0.54 13.05 12.71
CA ASN A 85 0.88 13.39 12.57
C ASN A 85 1.76 12.81 13.69
N ALA A 86 1.23 12.64 14.90
CA ALA A 86 1.92 11.91 15.96
C ALA A 86 2.09 10.44 15.59
N SER A 87 1.06 9.80 15.04
CA SER A 87 1.14 8.42 14.55
C SER A 87 2.12 8.25 13.39
N LEU A 88 2.14 9.21 12.46
CA LEU A 88 3.10 9.23 11.36
C LEU A 88 4.55 9.37 11.86
N HIS A 89 4.77 10.21 12.86
CA HIS A 89 6.08 10.34 13.50
C HIS A 89 6.53 9.01 14.11
N ASP A 90 5.67 8.37 14.88
CA ASP A 90 5.99 7.09 15.53
C ASP A 90 6.22 5.98 14.51
N ALA A 91 5.39 5.93 13.47
CA ALA A 91 5.57 4.99 12.35
C ALA A 91 6.90 5.22 11.62
N ALA A 92 7.28 6.48 11.40
CA ALA A 92 8.57 6.83 10.79
C ALA A 92 9.74 6.38 11.67
N VAL A 93 9.69 6.62 12.98
CA VAL A 93 10.73 6.16 13.92
C VAL A 93 10.87 4.64 13.88
N ALA A 94 9.75 3.91 13.93
CA ALA A 94 9.75 2.45 13.86
C ALA A 94 10.33 1.94 12.53
N ALA A 95 9.86 2.48 11.39
CA ALA A 95 10.32 2.09 10.08
C ALA A 95 11.82 2.36 9.87
N TRP A 96 12.30 3.54 10.27
CA TRP A 96 13.72 3.89 10.15
C TRP A 96 14.60 3.10 11.09
N THR A 97 14.11 2.70 12.25
CA THR A 97 14.83 1.79 13.16
C THR A 97 15.03 0.44 12.49
N CYS A 98 13.97 -0.14 11.90
CA CYS A 98 14.10 -1.38 11.15
C CYS A 98 15.03 -1.25 9.94
N LYS A 99 14.92 -0.16 9.18
CA LYS A 99 15.81 0.09 8.04
C LYS A 99 17.27 0.17 8.43
N ARG A 100 17.56 0.80 9.57
CA ARG A 100 18.93 0.91 10.09
C ARG A 100 19.46 -0.44 10.58
N GLU A 101 18.62 -1.23 11.25
CA GLU A 101 19.02 -2.52 11.82
C GLU A 101 19.27 -3.58 10.75
N TYR A 102 18.39 -3.66 9.77
CA TYR A 102 18.42 -4.72 8.77
C TYR A 102 19.11 -4.34 7.46
N ASP A 103 19.25 -3.04 7.18
CA ASP A 103 19.88 -2.50 5.95
C ASP A 103 19.47 -3.27 4.68
N TYR A 104 18.17 -3.54 4.55
CA TYR A 104 17.66 -4.38 3.48
C TYR A 104 17.38 -3.59 2.20
N VAL A 105 17.43 -4.28 1.06
CA VAL A 105 17.15 -3.70 -0.25
C VAL A 105 15.71 -3.17 -0.35
N ARG A 106 15.52 -2.06 -1.06
CA ARG A 106 14.18 -1.53 -1.32
C ARG A 106 13.36 -2.48 -2.20
N PRO A 107 12.02 -2.57 -2.00
CA PRO A 107 11.15 -3.43 -2.79
C PRO A 107 11.35 -3.27 -4.29
N ILE A 108 11.34 -2.05 -4.83
CA ILE A 108 11.57 -1.77 -6.25
C ILE A 108 12.89 -2.35 -6.76
N SER A 109 13.97 -2.23 -5.98
CA SER A 109 15.27 -2.74 -6.38
C SER A 109 15.31 -4.27 -6.36
N ALA A 110 14.67 -4.91 -5.38
CA ALA A 110 14.54 -6.35 -5.30
C ALA A 110 13.72 -6.90 -6.48
N ILE A 111 12.54 -6.31 -6.76
CA ILE A 111 11.66 -6.71 -7.85
C ILE A 111 12.39 -6.59 -9.20
N ARG A 112 13.02 -5.46 -9.46
CA ARG A 112 13.77 -5.23 -10.72
C ARG A 112 14.96 -6.17 -10.86
N TYR A 113 15.70 -6.40 -9.79
CA TYR A 113 16.83 -7.32 -9.81
C TYR A 113 16.38 -8.75 -10.13
N MET A 114 15.35 -9.24 -9.46
CA MET A 114 14.82 -10.58 -9.67
C MET A 114 14.24 -10.73 -11.10
N ALA A 115 13.52 -9.73 -11.59
CA ALA A 115 13.03 -9.69 -12.96
C ALA A 115 14.19 -9.69 -13.98
N ALA A 116 15.24 -8.90 -13.76
CA ALA A 116 16.42 -8.86 -14.61
C ALA A 116 17.20 -10.20 -14.63
N GLN A 117 17.14 -10.96 -13.55
CA GLN A 117 17.70 -12.31 -13.49
C GLN A 117 16.77 -13.37 -14.09
N GLY A 118 15.56 -13.00 -14.50
CA GLY A 118 14.54 -13.92 -14.95
C GLY A 118 14.01 -14.85 -13.85
N GLN A 119 14.20 -14.49 -12.58
CA GLN A 119 13.79 -15.31 -11.44
C GLN A 119 12.31 -15.09 -11.16
N SER A 120 11.50 -16.07 -11.47
CA SER A 120 10.09 -16.08 -11.09
C SER A 120 9.71 -17.40 -10.42
N SER A 121 8.63 -17.42 -9.67
CA SER A 121 8.06 -18.64 -9.09
C SER A 121 7.14 -19.40 -10.07
N ASN A 122 7.10 -19.00 -11.33
CA ASN A 122 6.35 -19.68 -12.37
C ASN A 122 7.23 -20.70 -13.10
N GLU A 123 6.93 -21.97 -12.93
CA GLU A 123 7.68 -23.11 -13.53
C GLU A 123 7.71 -23.11 -15.07
N ALA A 124 6.80 -22.37 -15.71
CA ALA A 124 6.74 -22.28 -17.16
C ALA A 124 7.83 -21.37 -17.77
N PHE A 125 8.52 -20.58 -16.96
CA PHE A 125 9.55 -19.65 -17.42
C PHE A 125 10.97 -20.19 -17.22
N PRO A 126 11.92 -19.80 -18.08
CA PRO A 126 13.34 -20.02 -17.85
C PRO A 126 13.77 -19.39 -16.51
N PHE A 127 14.73 -20.00 -15.86
CA PHE A 127 15.25 -19.50 -14.57
C PHE A 127 14.22 -19.53 -13.42
N TYR A 128 13.32 -20.50 -13.47
CA TYR A 128 12.43 -20.77 -12.34
C TYR A 128 13.20 -20.83 -11.03
N ASN A 129 12.63 -20.18 -10.02
CA ASN A 129 13.12 -20.21 -8.67
C ASN A 129 11.90 -20.30 -7.74
N GLU A 130 11.86 -21.32 -6.89
CA GLU A 130 10.77 -21.52 -5.92
C GLU A 130 10.53 -20.29 -5.03
N GLU A 131 11.59 -19.54 -4.74
CA GLU A 131 11.54 -18.30 -3.97
C GLU A 131 11.54 -17.04 -4.87
N GLY A 132 11.33 -17.19 -6.15
CA GLY A 132 11.26 -16.10 -7.11
C GLY A 132 10.00 -15.27 -6.97
N ILE A 133 9.94 -14.15 -7.72
CA ILE A 133 8.76 -13.30 -7.74
C ILE A 133 7.59 -14.04 -8.40
N SER A 134 6.44 -14.00 -7.74
CA SER A 134 5.18 -14.41 -8.35
C SER A 134 4.78 -13.43 -9.45
N LEU A 135 4.44 -13.95 -10.63
CA LEU A 135 3.99 -13.13 -11.73
C LEU A 135 2.49 -12.89 -11.62
N GLU A 136 2.10 -11.62 -11.71
CA GLU A 136 0.73 -11.16 -11.60
C GLU A 136 0.38 -10.36 -12.87
N PRO A 137 -0.54 -10.85 -13.70
CA PRO A 137 -0.90 -10.15 -14.92
C PRO A 137 -1.29 -8.69 -14.69
N GLY A 138 -0.63 -7.78 -15.40
CA GLY A 138 -0.85 -6.34 -15.26
C GLY A 138 -0.21 -5.68 -14.03
N LEU A 139 0.41 -6.45 -13.14
CA LEU A 139 1.11 -5.92 -11.95
C LEU A 139 2.57 -6.31 -11.91
N VAL A 140 2.88 -7.58 -12.12
CA VAL A 140 4.26 -8.12 -12.14
C VAL A 140 4.40 -9.00 -13.36
N GLU A 141 5.13 -8.52 -14.34
CA GLU A 141 5.37 -9.20 -15.61
C GLU A 141 6.88 -9.29 -15.88
N MET A 142 7.27 -10.30 -16.65
CA MET A 142 8.65 -10.47 -17.14
C MET A 142 8.79 -9.89 -18.54
#